data_1215fcb098928a6420c346cd2ff66fe0
#
_entry.id   1215fcb098928a6420c346cd2ff66fe0
#
_cell.length_a   1.000
_cell.length_b   1.000
_cell.length_c   1.000
_cell.angle_alpha   90.00
_cell.angle_beta   90.00
_cell.angle_gamma   90.00
#
_symmetry.space_group_name_H-M   'P 1'
#
loop_
_entity.id
_entity.type
_entity.pdbx_description
1 polymer ?
#
loop_
_entity_poly.entity_id
_entity_poly.type
_entity_poly.pdbx_seq_one_letter_code
_entity_poly.pdbx_strand_id
1 'polypeptide(L)'
;MFLVLFSQLEKIEINDKILYVEIANNDEKRTQGLMFRKYLPDSMGMLFIFDSSGIYGFWMKNTYIPLSIAFINENFEIIDILDLEPLDERPVFPVKKFKYALEVNRNWFKRNNVKIGDKVKIKYDK
;
A
#
# COMPACT_ATOMS: atom_id res chain seq x y z
N MET A 1 -20.57 -1.89 5.32
CA MET A 1 -20.21 -0.77 4.44
C MET A 1 -19.07 0.04 5.04
N PHE A 2 -18.09 0.38 4.22
CA PHE A 2 -17.03 1.27 4.65
C PHE A 2 -17.35 2.70 4.32
N LEU A 3 -17.07 3.57 5.25
CA LEU A 3 -17.15 5.00 5.03
C LEU A 3 -15.81 5.61 5.43
N VAL A 4 -15.12 6.16 4.44
CA VAL A 4 -13.86 6.85 4.69
C VAL A 4 -14.12 8.34 4.51
N LEU A 5 -13.93 9.08 5.58
CA LEU A 5 -14.06 10.52 5.51
C LEU A 5 -12.80 11.10 4.88
N PHE A 6 -12.97 12.10 4.04
CA PHE A 6 -11.84 12.72 3.35
C PHE A 6 -10.78 13.22 4.34
N SER A 7 -11.19 13.71 5.51
CA SER A 7 -10.28 14.16 6.54
C SER A 7 -9.43 13.04 7.15
N GLN A 8 -9.77 11.77 6.89
CA GLN A 8 -9.00 10.62 7.38
C GLN A 8 -7.94 10.16 6.39
N LEU A 9 -7.85 10.79 5.24
CA LEU A 9 -6.86 10.42 4.24
C LEU A 9 -5.61 11.25 4.41
N GLU A 10 -4.48 10.61 4.19
CA GLU A 10 -3.17 11.26 4.20
C GLU A 10 -2.68 11.39 2.76
N LYS A 11 -1.92 12.44 2.51
CA LYS A 11 -1.40 12.71 1.18
C LYS A 11 0.03 12.21 1.10
N ILE A 12 0.33 11.45 0.05
CA ILE A 12 1.71 11.04 -0.25
C ILE A 12 2.06 11.45 -1.67
N GLU A 13 3.36 11.61 -1.92
CA GLU A 13 3.85 11.98 -3.24
C GLU A 13 4.94 11.01 -3.70
N ILE A 14 4.88 10.63 -4.98
CA ILE A 14 5.93 9.87 -5.64
C ILE A 14 6.11 10.46 -7.04
N ASN A 15 7.30 11.01 -7.34
CA ASN A 15 7.60 11.56 -8.68
C ASN A 15 6.50 12.49 -9.19
N ASP A 16 6.12 13.49 -8.41
CA ASP A 16 5.08 14.47 -8.75
C ASP A 16 3.67 13.89 -8.81
N LYS A 17 3.51 12.60 -8.56
CA LYS A 17 2.18 12.00 -8.48
C LYS A 17 1.71 12.04 -7.04
N ILE A 18 0.44 12.33 -6.86
CA ILE A 18 -0.17 12.43 -5.54
C ILE A 18 -1.18 11.31 -5.37
N LEU A 19 -1.11 10.65 -4.21
CA LEU A 19 -2.10 9.67 -3.78
C LEU A 19 -2.65 10.10 -2.44
N TYR A 20 -3.92 9.83 -2.25
CA TYR A 20 -4.56 9.98 -0.95
C TYR A 20 -4.74 8.60 -0.36
N VAL A 21 -4.18 8.37 0.81
CA VAL A 21 -4.11 7.03 1.38
C VAL A 21 -4.81 6.94 2.73
N GLU A 22 -5.45 5.80 2.94
CA GLU A 22 -5.86 5.40 4.28
C GLU A 22 -4.65 4.80 4.97
N ILE A 23 -4.55 5.01 6.27
CA ILE A 23 -3.41 4.52 7.05
C ILE A 23 -3.80 3.26 7.80
N ALA A 24 -3.01 2.20 7.63
CA ALA A 24 -3.15 0.95 8.38
C ALA A 24 -1.91 0.79 9.26
N ASN A 25 -2.02 1.25 10.51
CA ASN A 25 -0.89 1.31 11.43
C ASN A 25 -1.08 0.52 12.73
N ASN A 26 -2.02 -0.40 12.75
CA ASN A 26 -2.19 -1.34 13.85
C ASN A 26 -2.54 -2.71 13.28
N ASP A 27 -2.51 -3.74 14.12
CA ASP A 27 -2.71 -5.12 13.66
C ASP A 27 -4.06 -5.32 12.99
N GLU A 28 -5.12 -4.74 13.56
CA GLU A 28 -6.46 -4.89 13.02
C GLU A 28 -6.58 -4.29 11.63
N LYS A 29 -6.12 -3.05 11.47
CA LYS A 29 -6.20 -2.35 10.18
C LYS A 29 -5.32 -3.02 9.14
N ARG A 30 -4.12 -3.46 9.53
CA ARG A 30 -3.22 -4.15 8.60
C ARG A 30 -3.81 -5.48 8.13
N THR A 31 -4.44 -6.23 9.05
CA THR A 31 -5.08 -7.49 8.68
C THR A 31 -6.26 -7.26 7.75
N GLN A 32 -7.08 -6.28 8.03
CA GLN A 32 -8.25 -6.00 7.21
C GLN A 32 -7.88 -5.48 5.82
N GLY A 33 -6.91 -4.59 5.76
CA GLY A 33 -6.50 -4.01 4.48
C GLY A 33 -7.69 -3.51 3.68
N LEU A 34 -7.78 -3.91 2.43
CA LEU A 34 -8.87 -3.53 1.51
C LEU A 34 -9.91 -4.63 1.35
N MET A 35 -10.03 -5.50 2.34
CA MET A 35 -11.04 -6.58 2.31
C MET A 35 -12.45 -6.04 2.08
N PHE A 36 -13.24 -6.81 1.34
CA PHE A 36 -14.67 -6.59 1.10
C PHE A 36 -15.01 -5.38 0.25
N ARG A 37 -14.02 -4.65 -0.25
CA ARG A 37 -14.30 -3.50 -1.10
C ARG A 37 -14.43 -3.94 -2.55
N LYS A 38 -15.28 -3.25 -3.30
CA LYS A 38 -15.52 -3.55 -4.71
C LYS A 38 -14.83 -2.56 -5.63
N TYR A 39 -14.34 -1.45 -5.09
CA TYR A 39 -13.79 -0.37 -5.89
C TYR A 39 -12.76 0.42 -5.10
N LEU A 40 -11.71 0.83 -5.76
CA LEU A 40 -10.70 1.74 -5.22
C LEU A 40 -10.44 2.82 -6.28
N PRO A 41 -10.71 4.10 -5.95
CA PRO A 41 -10.38 5.17 -6.89
C PRO A 41 -8.89 5.17 -7.22
N ASP A 42 -8.56 5.52 -8.46
CA ASP A 42 -7.17 5.51 -8.91
C ASP A 42 -6.30 6.57 -8.20
N SER A 43 -6.94 7.57 -7.60
CA SER A 43 -6.27 8.58 -6.80
C SER A 43 -6.01 8.15 -5.36
N MET A 44 -6.39 6.93 -4.98
CA MET A 44 -6.34 6.46 -3.60
C MET A 44 -5.57 5.17 -3.45
N GLY A 45 -5.12 4.92 -2.24
CA GLY A 45 -4.46 3.68 -1.87
C GLY A 45 -4.54 3.46 -0.37
N MET A 46 -3.84 2.44 0.10
CA MET A 46 -3.69 2.19 1.53
C MET A 46 -2.21 2.06 1.86
N LEU A 47 -1.78 2.82 2.85
CA LEU A 47 -0.40 2.79 3.33
C LEU A 47 -0.35 2.02 4.64
N PHE A 48 0.37 0.90 4.62
CA PHE A 48 0.61 0.07 5.79
C PHE A 48 1.89 0.54 6.45
N ILE A 49 1.82 0.79 7.75
CA ILE A 49 2.97 1.26 8.52
C ILE A 49 3.24 0.23 9.61
N PHE A 50 4.47 -0.27 9.65
CA PHE A 50 4.90 -1.21 10.67
C PHE A 50 5.77 -0.49 11.70
N ASP A 51 5.74 -0.98 12.94
CA ASP A 51 6.49 -0.35 14.04
C ASP A 51 7.99 -0.45 13.82
N SER A 52 8.44 -1.53 13.21
CA SER A 52 9.85 -1.73 12.88
C SER A 52 9.98 -2.39 11.52
N SER A 53 11.14 -2.22 10.90
CA SER A 53 11.43 -2.86 9.63
C SER A 53 11.48 -4.38 9.80
N GLY A 54 10.98 -5.08 8.82
CA GLY A 54 10.96 -6.53 8.81
C GLY A 54 10.48 -7.06 7.48
N ILE A 55 10.30 -8.37 7.41
CA ILE A 55 9.73 -9.03 6.24
C ILE A 55 8.37 -9.58 6.65
N TYR A 56 7.32 -8.91 6.22
CA TYR A 56 5.95 -9.26 6.55
C TYR A 56 5.23 -9.70 5.28
N GLY A 57 4.33 -10.66 5.41
CA GLY A 57 3.57 -11.16 4.26
C GLY A 57 2.26 -10.42 4.05
N PHE A 58 1.83 -10.35 2.79
CA PHE A 58 0.55 -9.77 2.42
C PHE A 58 -0.25 -10.78 1.63
N TRP A 59 -1.51 -10.97 2.01
CA TRP A 59 -2.41 -11.86 1.30
C TRP A 59 -3.62 -11.11 0.78
N MET A 60 -4.40 -11.79 -0.05
CA MET A 60 -5.58 -11.19 -0.67
C MET A 60 -6.87 -11.87 -0.23
N LYS A 61 -6.87 -12.40 0.99
CA LYS A 61 -8.08 -13.00 1.55
C LYS A 61 -9.20 -11.96 1.57
N ASN A 62 -10.37 -12.34 1.09
CA ASN A 62 -11.55 -11.48 1.03
C ASN A 62 -11.30 -10.14 0.31
N THR A 63 -10.30 -10.07 -0.55
CA THR A 63 -9.96 -8.86 -1.28
C THR A 63 -10.24 -9.08 -2.76
N TYR A 64 -11.17 -8.31 -3.29
CA TYR A 64 -11.71 -8.52 -4.64
C TYR A 64 -11.04 -7.68 -5.70
N ILE A 65 -10.35 -6.61 -5.30
CA ILE A 65 -9.75 -5.65 -6.21
C ILE A 65 -8.35 -6.13 -6.60
N PRO A 66 -8.03 -6.26 -7.89
CA PRO A 66 -6.64 -6.52 -8.30
C PRO A 66 -5.75 -5.36 -7.88
N LEU A 67 -4.65 -5.64 -7.20
CA LEU A 67 -3.80 -4.62 -6.61
C LEU A 67 -2.36 -4.78 -7.06
N SER A 68 -1.60 -3.69 -6.92
CA SER A 68 -0.15 -3.71 -6.92
C SER A 68 0.32 -3.20 -5.56
N ILE A 69 1.44 -3.70 -5.07
CA ILE A 69 1.99 -3.29 -3.78
C ILE A 69 3.44 -2.87 -3.97
N ALA A 70 3.79 -1.71 -3.39
CA ALA A 70 5.17 -1.26 -3.32
C ALA A 70 5.65 -1.41 -1.88
N PHE A 71 6.82 -2.01 -1.71
CA PHE A 71 7.46 -2.14 -0.40
C PHE A 71 8.49 -1.02 -0.28
N ILE A 72 8.48 -0.32 0.85
CA ILE A 72 9.23 0.92 1.07
C ILE A 72 10.06 0.77 2.33
N ASN A 73 11.35 1.07 2.24
CA ASN A 73 12.26 0.92 3.37
C ASN A 73 12.21 2.13 4.31
N GLU A 74 12.99 2.09 5.38
CA GLU A 74 13.06 3.17 6.37
C GLU A 74 13.52 4.50 5.79
N ASN A 75 14.21 4.47 4.66
CA ASN A 75 14.69 5.66 3.97
C ASN A 75 13.69 6.16 2.94
N PHE A 76 12.45 5.67 2.99
CA PHE A 76 11.36 6.05 2.08
C PHE A 76 11.67 5.74 0.62
N GLU A 77 12.42 4.68 0.39
CA GLU A 77 12.77 4.23 -0.95
C GLU A 77 12.01 2.96 -1.29
N ILE A 78 11.46 2.90 -2.50
CA ILE A 78 10.76 1.69 -2.98
C ILE A 78 11.81 0.62 -3.27
N ILE A 79 11.67 -0.52 -2.62
CA ILE A 79 12.63 -1.62 -2.76
C ILE A 79 12.08 -2.80 -3.57
N ASP A 80 10.76 -2.87 -3.73
CA ASP A 80 10.12 -3.92 -4.52
C ASP A 80 8.71 -3.51 -4.89
N ILE A 81 8.21 -4.02 -6.02
CA ILE A 81 6.83 -3.82 -6.47
C ILE A 81 6.32 -5.17 -6.97
N LEU A 82 5.22 -5.63 -6.40
CA LEU A 82 4.63 -6.93 -6.75
C LEU A 82 3.15 -6.78 -7.05
N ASP A 83 2.60 -7.74 -7.79
CA ASP A 83 1.15 -7.81 -8.03
C ASP A 83 0.50 -8.70 -6.99
N LEU A 84 -0.72 -8.36 -6.62
CA LEU A 84 -1.52 -9.12 -5.68
C LEU A 84 -2.80 -9.59 -6.37
N GLU A 85 -2.99 -10.92 -6.42
CA GLU A 85 -4.15 -11.50 -7.10
C GLU A 85 -5.37 -11.57 -6.19
N PRO A 86 -6.55 -11.17 -6.67
CA PRO A 86 -7.76 -11.23 -5.85
C PRO A 86 -7.99 -12.61 -5.27
N LEU A 87 -8.38 -12.65 -4.00
CA LEU A 87 -8.78 -13.84 -3.27
C LEU A 87 -7.67 -14.88 -3.03
N ASP A 88 -6.44 -14.59 -3.41
CA ASP A 88 -5.32 -15.48 -3.17
C ASP A 88 -4.90 -15.35 -1.69
N GLU A 89 -4.97 -16.47 -0.96
CA GLU A 89 -4.62 -16.48 0.46
C GLU A 89 -3.16 -16.84 0.72
N ARG A 90 -2.39 -17.09 -0.34
CA ARG A 90 -0.96 -17.34 -0.19
C ARG A 90 -0.25 -16.01 0.04
N PRO A 91 0.52 -15.86 1.14
CA PRO A 91 1.18 -14.60 1.40
C PRO A 91 2.26 -14.29 0.37
N VAL A 92 2.37 -13.01 0.05
CA VAL A 92 3.41 -12.50 -0.84
C VAL A 92 4.42 -11.76 0.03
N PHE A 93 5.70 -11.99 -0.20
CA PHE A 93 6.78 -11.38 0.59
C PHE A 93 7.77 -10.70 -0.34
N PRO A 94 8.31 -9.54 0.05
CA PRO A 94 9.47 -8.99 -0.65
C PRO A 94 10.73 -9.72 -0.22
N VAL A 95 11.83 -9.50 -0.94
CA VAL A 95 13.12 -10.14 -0.60
C VAL A 95 13.91 -9.38 0.45
N LYS A 96 13.55 -8.14 0.74
CA LYS A 96 14.27 -7.28 1.68
C LYS A 96 13.34 -6.73 2.74
N LYS A 97 13.91 -6.30 3.86
CA LYS A 97 13.16 -5.65 4.92
C LYS A 97 12.55 -4.35 4.45
N PHE A 98 11.35 -4.08 4.93
CA PHE A 98 10.64 -2.84 4.62
C PHE A 98 9.93 -2.34 5.88
N LYS A 99 9.55 -1.08 5.87
CA LYS A 99 8.81 -0.48 6.97
C LYS A 99 7.40 -0.05 6.56
N TYR A 100 7.23 0.31 5.29
CA TYR A 100 5.94 0.73 4.75
C TYR A 100 5.60 -0.10 3.53
N ALA A 101 4.30 -0.29 3.30
CA ALA A 101 3.81 -0.92 2.08
C ALA A 101 2.64 -0.11 1.55
N LEU A 102 2.60 0.08 0.24
CA LEU A 102 1.57 0.89 -0.40
C LEU A 102 0.80 0.04 -1.41
N GLU A 103 -0.48 -0.17 -1.13
CA GLU A 103 -1.37 -0.88 -2.04
C GLU A 103 -2.17 0.11 -2.87
N VAL A 104 -2.21 -0.13 -4.18
CA VAL A 104 -2.91 0.70 -5.15
C VAL A 104 -3.56 -0.23 -6.19
N ASN A 105 -4.36 0.34 -7.07
CA ASN A 105 -4.91 -0.42 -8.18
C ASN A 105 -3.80 -1.07 -9.00
N ARG A 106 -4.11 -2.23 -9.59
CA ARG A 106 -3.18 -2.96 -10.44
C ARG A 106 -2.57 -2.03 -11.49
N ASN A 107 -1.26 -2.10 -11.63
CA ASN A 107 -0.48 -1.35 -12.62
C ASN A 107 -0.41 0.17 -12.39
N TRP A 108 -0.87 0.67 -11.25
CA TRP A 108 -0.79 2.10 -10.97
C TRP A 108 0.65 2.61 -11.05
N PHE A 109 1.59 1.87 -10.46
CA PHE A 109 3.01 2.28 -10.49
C PHE A 109 3.52 2.38 -11.91
N LYS A 110 3.25 1.35 -12.71
CA LYS A 110 3.69 1.32 -14.10
C LYS A 110 3.08 2.46 -14.92
N ARG A 111 1.79 2.70 -14.76
CA ARG A 111 1.08 3.76 -15.48
C ARG A 111 1.57 5.16 -15.10
N ASN A 112 2.14 5.30 -13.91
CA ASN A 112 2.62 6.59 -13.41
C ASN A 112 4.14 6.69 -13.37
N ASN A 113 4.84 5.78 -14.05
CA ASN A 113 6.30 5.77 -14.16
C ASN A 113 7.00 5.71 -12.81
N VAL A 114 6.42 4.97 -11.87
CA VAL A 114 7.01 4.75 -10.56
C VAL A 114 7.72 3.40 -10.56
N LYS A 115 8.96 3.36 -10.10
CA LYS A 115 9.80 2.16 -10.14
C LYS A 115 10.56 1.95 -8.85
N ILE A 116 11.15 0.77 -8.73
CA ILE A 116 12.08 0.46 -7.65
C ILE A 116 13.19 1.50 -7.67
N GLY A 117 13.53 2.02 -6.49
CA GLY A 117 14.51 3.07 -6.31
C GLY A 117 13.90 4.45 -6.16
N ASP A 118 12.66 4.64 -6.54
CA ASP A 118 12.01 5.94 -6.39
C ASP A 118 11.73 6.24 -4.93
N LYS A 119 11.73 7.53 -4.60
CA LYS A 119 11.48 8.01 -3.23
C LYS A 119 10.01 8.34 -3.05
N VAL A 120 9.52 8.07 -1.85
CA VAL A 120 8.15 8.36 -1.47
C VAL A 120 8.16 9.43 -0.38
N LYS A 121 7.39 10.49 -0.58
CA LYS A 121 7.22 11.52 0.46
C LYS A 121 5.98 11.20 1.26
N ILE A 122 6.19 10.79 2.49
CA ILE A 122 5.12 10.44 3.41
C ILE A 122 5.09 11.50 4.51
N LYS A 123 3.98 12.21 4.60
CA LYS A 123 3.81 13.28 5.60
C LYS A 123 2.85 12.86 6.69
N TYR A 124 3.09 11.69 7.22
CA TYR A 124 2.23 11.16 8.27
C TYR A 124 2.88 11.36 9.63
N ASP A 125 2.25 12.18 10.46
CA ASP A 125 2.64 12.40 11.84
C ASP A 125 1.65 11.69 12.75
N LYS A 126 2.17 10.90 13.66
CA LYS A 126 1.31 10.22 14.63
C LYS A 126 0.80 11.20 15.67
#